data_3a45af1e8f2d8ae860a99f078a2c1fe3
#
_entry.id   3a45af1e8f2d8ae860a99f078a2c1fe3
#
_cell.length_a   1.000
_cell.length_b   1.000
_cell.length_c   1.000
_cell.angle_alpha   90.00
_cell.angle_beta   90.00
_cell.angle_gamma   90.00
#
_symmetry.space_group_name_H-M   'P 1'
#
loop_
_entity.id
_entity.type
_entity.pdbx_description
1 polymer ?
#
loop_
_entity_poly.entity_id
_entity_poly.type
_entity_poly.pdbx_seq_one_letter_code
_entity_poly.pdbx_strand_id
1 'polypeptide(L)'
;SKEVDVFETYTNDSILNIYHENHYTESQGNLDAYLNYDSYLGKMGKHHLGATAGMQFIDYRYSTLVVNQADVMREDLSSFAVADGKISVSQTINTLATLGFFGRVNYDYDGRYLFEASARADGSSRFAPGSRWALFPSFSAGWRVSEEDFFSPVKPVMSNLKLRLSAGSLGNQQITGYYPYISEVTTDSQMTYTFDDGEKAYYAKDTDPVSSGLTWET
;
A
#
# COMPACT_ATOMS: atom_id res chain seq x y z
N SER A 1 -13.88 6.40 0.79
CA SER A 1 -14.97 5.88 1.65
C SER A 1 -14.51 5.98 3.09
N LYS A 2 -15.40 6.39 3.96
CA LYS A 2 -15.15 6.47 5.39
C LYS A 2 -15.94 5.32 6.00
N GLU A 3 -15.24 4.29 6.44
CA GLU A 3 -15.84 3.16 7.13
C GLU A 3 -15.47 3.30 8.61
N VAL A 4 -16.45 3.20 9.48
CA VAL A 4 -16.26 3.26 10.94
C VAL A 4 -16.79 1.94 11.47
N ASP A 5 -15.90 1.04 11.83
CA ASP A 5 -16.25 -0.19 12.52
C ASP A 5 -16.08 0.00 14.03
N VAL A 6 -17.14 -0.28 14.77
CA VAL A 6 -17.14 -0.28 16.22
C VAL A 6 -17.20 -1.74 16.69
N PHE A 7 -16.14 -2.22 17.34
CA PHE A 7 -16.12 -3.53 17.97
C PHE A 7 -16.17 -3.38 19.49
N GLU A 8 -17.19 -3.97 20.09
CA GLU A 8 -17.29 -4.13 21.55
C GLU A 8 -16.68 -5.49 21.92
N THR A 9 -15.62 -5.49 22.72
CA THR A 9 -15.05 -6.73 23.26
C THR A 9 -15.15 -6.71 24.78
N TYR A 10 -15.88 -7.66 25.34
CA TYR A 10 -15.87 -7.96 26.78
C TYR A 10 -14.72 -8.89 27.10
N THR A 11 -13.77 -8.45 27.90
CA THR A 11 -12.82 -9.35 28.58
C THR A 11 -13.17 -9.37 30.06
N ASN A 12 -13.70 -10.50 30.50
CA ASN A 12 -13.91 -10.76 31.92
C ASN A 12 -12.60 -11.23 32.51
N ASP A 13 -11.74 -10.29 32.89
CA ASP A 13 -10.61 -10.61 33.73
C ASP A 13 -11.06 -10.48 35.19
N SER A 14 -10.88 -11.50 35.99
CA SER A 14 -11.53 -11.76 37.29
C SER A 14 -11.23 -10.75 38.41
N ILE A 15 -10.71 -9.56 38.12
CA ILE A 15 -10.34 -8.54 39.08
C ILE A 15 -10.83 -7.13 38.71
N LEU A 16 -11.10 -6.80 37.44
CA LEU A 16 -11.55 -5.48 37.01
C LEU A 16 -12.48 -5.62 35.81
N ASN A 17 -13.77 -5.32 35.96
CA ASN A 17 -14.68 -5.14 34.85
C ASN A 17 -14.26 -3.87 34.08
N ILE A 18 -13.78 -4.04 32.84
CA ILE A 18 -13.35 -2.94 31.99
C ILE A 18 -14.29 -2.84 30.80
N TYR A 19 -14.85 -1.68 30.57
CA TYR A 19 -15.53 -1.36 29.31
C TYR A 19 -14.48 -0.90 28.30
N HIS A 20 -14.48 -1.49 27.13
CA HIS A 20 -13.48 -1.29 26.08
C HIS A 20 -14.19 -0.95 24.76
N GLU A 21 -13.87 0.20 24.20
CA GLU A 21 -14.44 0.65 22.94
C GLU A 21 -13.32 1.02 21.96
N ASN A 22 -13.38 0.47 20.75
CA ASN A 22 -12.44 0.72 19.67
C ASN A 22 -13.14 1.42 18.50
N HIS A 23 -12.61 2.54 18.10
CA HIS A 23 -13.03 3.23 16.88
C HIS A 23 -11.93 3.15 15.83
N TYR A 24 -12.26 2.57 14.69
CA TYR A 24 -11.38 2.50 13.54
C TYR A 24 -11.85 3.48 12.47
N THR A 25 -10.94 4.27 11.97
CA THR A 25 -11.23 5.17 10.84
C THR A 25 -10.19 4.96 9.77
N GLU A 26 -10.65 4.60 8.58
CA GLU A 26 -9.82 4.45 7.39
C GLU A 26 -10.24 5.48 6.34
N SER A 27 -9.26 6.15 5.75
CA SER A 27 -9.50 7.03 4.62
C SER A 27 -8.42 6.85 3.58
N GLN A 28 -8.83 6.76 2.30
CA GLN A 28 -7.95 6.66 1.17
C GLN A 28 -8.33 7.70 0.12
N GLY A 29 -7.35 8.49 -0.31
CA GLY A 29 -7.44 9.40 -1.44
C GLY A 29 -6.64 8.85 -2.61
N ASN A 30 -7.21 8.87 -3.82
CA ASN A 30 -6.54 8.50 -5.06
C ASN A 30 -6.64 9.64 -6.06
N LEU A 31 -5.51 10.00 -6.67
CA LEU A 31 -5.42 10.94 -7.77
C LEU A 31 -4.65 10.31 -8.92
N ASP A 32 -5.31 10.14 -10.05
CA ASP A 32 -4.72 9.63 -11.29
C ASP A 32 -4.80 10.72 -12.37
N ALA A 33 -3.69 10.97 -13.05
CA ALA A 33 -3.63 11.85 -14.20
C ALA A 33 -2.79 11.19 -15.29
N TYR A 34 -3.32 11.11 -16.51
CA TYR A 34 -2.62 10.48 -17.61
C TYR A 34 -3.00 11.10 -18.96
N LEU A 35 -2.07 10.96 -19.91
CA LEU A 35 -2.23 11.35 -21.29
C LEU A 35 -2.10 10.12 -22.17
N ASN A 36 -2.97 10.03 -23.18
CA ASN A 36 -2.91 9.00 -24.21
C ASN A 36 -2.63 9.64 -25.56
N TYR A 37 -1.77 9.00 -26.32
CA TYR A 37 -1.51 9.29 -27.72
C TYR A 37 -1.78 8.04 -28.53
N ASP A 38 -2.48 8.19 -29.65
CA ASP A 38 -2.78 7.10 -30.57
C ASP A 38 -2.70 7.62 -31.99
N SER A 39 -1.93 6.94 -32.86
CA SER A 39 -1.73 7.38 -34.25
C SER A 39 -1.35 6.25 -35.18
N TYR A 40 -1.88 6.32 -36.38
CA TYR A 40 -1.44 5.48 -37.51
C TYR A 40 -0.45 6.25 -38.36
N LEU A 41 0.71 5.68 -38.56
CA LEU A 41 1.82 6.28 -39.28
C LEU A 41 2.04 5.61 -40.65
N GLY A 42 2.56 6.37 -41.60
CA GLY A 42 2.85 5.89 -42.94
C GLY A 42 1.67 5.98 -43.90
N LYS A 43 1.97 5.98 -45.22
CA LYS A 43 0.97 6.19 -46.28
C LYS A 43 -0.12 5.11 -46.38
N MET A 44 0.11 3.92 -45.80
CA MET A 44 -0.85 2.80 -45.80
C MET A 44 -1.40 2.49 -44.40
N GLY A 45 -1.08 3.30 -43.38
CA GLY A 45 -1.56 3.11 -42.01
C GLY A 45 -1.10 1.79 -41.35
N LYS A 46 -0.01 1.19 -41.86
CA LYS A 46 0.49 -0.11 -41.35
C LYS A 46 1.18 -0.03 -39.99
N HIS A 47 1.61 1.14 -39.61
CA HIS A 47 2.29 1.37 -38.34
C HIS A 47 1.31 2.03 -37.39
N HIS A 48 0.94 1.34 -36.34
CA HIS A 48 0.11 1.87 -35.28
C HIS A 48 0.96 2.11 -34.03
N LEU A 49 0.94 3.31 -33.50
CA LEU A 49 1.68 3.71 -32.31
C LEU A 49 0.71 4.25 -31.27
N GLY A 50 0.61 3.56 -30.14
CA GLY A 50 -0.07 4.02 -28.95
C GLY A 50 0.95 4.35 -27.85
N ALA A 51 0.75 5.44 -27.13
CA ALA A 51 1.54 5.79 -25.98
C ALA A 51 0.66 6.30 -24.85
N THR A 52 0.98 5.92 -23.63
CA THR A 52 0.34 6.42 -22.42
C THR A 52 1.44 6.86 -21.45
N ALA A 53 1.26 8.04 -20.84
CA ALA A 53 2.13 8.48 -19.75
C ALA A 53 1.28 9.13 -18.68
N GLY A 54 1.61 8.89 -17.40
CA GLY A 54 0.81 9.43 -16.32
C GLY A 54 1.48 9.31 -14.96
N MET A 55 0.72 9.79 -13.97
CA MET A 55 1.07 9.72 -12.57
C MET A 55 -0.12 9.24 -11.75
N GLN A 56 0.17 8.60 -10.64
CA GLN A 56 -0.79 8.18 -9.63
C GLN A 56 -0.29 8.58 -8.27
N PHE A 57 -1.14 9.21 -7.49
CA PHE A 57 -0.88 9.51 -6.09
C PHE A 57 -1.95 8.84 -5.23
N ILE A 58 -1.50 8.10 -4.21
CA ILE A 58 -2.36 7.45 -3.23
C ILE A 58 -1.95 7.95 -1.85
N ASP A 59 -2.92 8.46 -1.11
CA ASP A 59 -2.78 8.80 0.31
C ASP A 59 -3.72 7.92 1.13
N TYR A 60 -3.16 7.28 2.15
CA TYR A 60 -3.87 6.36 3.03
C TYR A 60 -3.65 6.77 4.48
N ARG A 61 -4.72 6.84 5.24
CA ARG A 61 -4.70 7.13 6.67
C ARG A 61 -5.57 6.14 7.42
N TYR A 62 -4.97 5.50 8.40
CA TYR A 62 -5.63 4.61 9.34
C TYR A 62 -5.48 5.15 10.76
N SER A 63 -6.59 5.30 11.48
CA SER A 63 -6.60 5.78 12.87
C SER A 63 -7.38 4.81 13.74
N THR A 64 -6.77 4.41 14.85
CA THR A 64 -7.40 3.62 15.91
C THR A 64 -7.48 4.46 17.15
N LEU A 65 -8.69 4.66 17.67
CA LEU A 65 -8.94 5.27 18.97
C LEU A 65 -9.44 4.17 19.91
N VAL A 66 -8.73 3.95 21.00
CA VAL A 66 -9.08 2.98 22.05
C VAL A 66 -9.44 3.75 23.30
N VAL A 67 -10.64 3.49 23.83
CA VAL A 67 -11.12 4.06 25.09
C VAL A 67 -11.42 2.91 26.03
N ASN A 68 -10.83 2.94 27.22
CA ASN A 68 -11.09 1.97 28.28
C ASN A 68 -11.57 2.70 29.52
N GLN A 69 -12.57 2.14 30.19
CA GLN A 69 -12.97 2.58 31.52
C GLN A 69 -13.12 1.39 32.45
N ALA A 70 -12.50 1.45 33.60
CA ALA A 70 -12.56 0.43 34.64
C ALA A 70 -13.87 0.53 35.47
N ASP A 71 -14.08 -0.46 36.31
CA ASP A 71 -15.16 -0.50 37.33
C ASP A 71 -16.55 -0.37 36.73
N VAL A 72 -16.89 -1.24 35.77
CA VAL A 72 -18.26 -1.36 35.24
C VAL A 72 -19.18 -1.93 36.31
N MET A 73 -20.14 -1.12 36.73
CA MET A 73 -21.08 -1.50 37.84
C MET A 73 -22.11 -2.55 37.46
N ARG A 74 -22.40 -2.71 36.15
CA ARG A 74 -23.40 -3.64 35.63
C ARG A 74 -22.94 -4.27 34.34
N GLU A 75 -22.80 -5.58 34.34
CA GLU A 75 -22.33 -6.37 33.17
C GLU A 75 -23.39 -6.44 32.04
N ASP A 76 -24.66 -6.16 32.36
CA ASP A 76 -25.75 -6.20 31.39
C ASP A 76 -25.96 -4.88 30.61
N LEU A 77 -25.16 -3.85 30.92
CA LEU A 77 -25.21 -2.54 30.27
C LEU A 77 -23.84 -2.14 29.75
N SER A 78 -23.66 -2.28 28.44
CA SER A 78 -22.43 -1.86 27.72
C SER A 78 -22.44 -0.35 27.49
N SER A 79 -22.00 0.43 28.45
CA SER A 79 -21.95 1.89 28.34
C SER A 79 -20.95 2.52 29.30
N PHE A 80 -20.23 3.55 28.87
CA PHE A 80 -19.44 4.41 29.76
C PHE A 80 -20.25 5.04 30.88
N ALA A 81 -21.57 5.21 30.71
CA ALA A 81 -22.44 5.79 31.72
C ALA A 81 -22.61 4.93 32.99
N VAL A 82 -22.24 3.64 32.94
CA VAL A 82 -22.34 2.72 34.06
C VAL A 82 -21.00 2.28 34.61
N ALA A 83 -19.92 2.90 34.20
CA ALA A 83 -18.59 2.70 34.72
C ALA A 83 -18.14 3.94 35.51
N ASP A 84 -17.48 3.75 36.64
CA ASP A 84 -17.04 4.84 37.56
C ASP A 84 -15.50 4.89 37.71
N GLY A 85 -14.79 3.96 37.11
CA GLY A 85 -13.35 3.87 37.20
C GLY A 85 -12.60 4.82 36.27
N LYS A 86 -11.28 4.73 36.32
CA LYS A 86 -10.38 5.58 35.53
C LYS A 86 -10.56 5.32 34.02
N ILE A 87 -10.73 6.41 33.29
CA ILE A 87 -10.74 6.40 31.82
C ILE A 87 -9.28 6.44 31.31
N SER A 88 -8.95 5.56 30.40
CA SER A 88 -7.72 5.63 29.61
C SER A 88 -8.06 5.74 28.12
N VAL A 89 -7.38 6.63 27.43
CA VAL A 89 -7.57 6.86 26.00
C VAL A 89 -6.21 6.77 25.32
N SER A 90 -6.15 5.98 24.25
CA SER A 90 -5.00 5.94 23.36
C SER A 90 -5.43 6.10 21.92
N GLN A 91 -4.62 6.79 21.13
CA GLN A 91 -4.85 6.93 19.69
C GLN A 91 -3.58 6.64 18.93
N THR A 92 -3.71 5.80 17.91
CA THR A 92 -2.66 5.52 16.94
C THR A 92 -3.11 6.00 15.57
N ILE A 93 -2.25 6.76 14.89
CA ILE A 93 -2.51 7.24 13.54
C ILE A 93 -1.37 6.75 12.64
N ASN A 94 -1.74 5.98 11.62
CA ASN A 94 -0.82 5.49 10.61
C ASN A 94 -1.16 6.13 9.27
N THR A 95 -0.15 6.60 8.57
CA THR A 95 -0.30 7.19 7.23
C THR A 95 0.63 6.50 6.25
N LEU A 96 0.21 6.45 5.00
CA LEU A 96 1.01 5.93 3.90
C LEU A 96 0.74 6.78 2.67
N ALA A 97 1.78 7.25 2.01
CA ALA A 97 1.67 7.92 0.73
C ALA A 97 2.51 7.19 -0.32
N THR A 98 1.94 7.03 -1.50
CA THR A 98 2.61 6.45 -2.66
C THR A 98 2.45 7.38 -3.85
N LEU A 99 3.54 7.65 -4.56
CA LEU A 99 3.55 8.42 -5.81
C LEU A 99 4.21 7.57 -6.88
N GLY A 100 3.49 7.31 -7.97
CA GLY A 100 3.97 6.54 -9.10
C GLY A 100 3.91 7.33 -10.40
N PHE A 101 4.96 7.24 -11.21
CA PHE A 101 4.97 7.69 -12.60
C PHE A 101 5.03 6.49 -13.51
N PHE A 102 4.22 6.46 -14.54
CA PHE A 102 4.18 5.34 -15.46
C PHE A 102 4.17 5.80 -16.92
N GLY A 103 4.75 4.97 -17.75
CA GLY A 103 4.74 5.13 -19.20
C GLY A 103 4.60 3.79 -19.90
N ARG A 104 3.87 3.78 -21.01
CA ARG A 104 3.69 2.61 -21.87
C ARG A 104 3.71 3.06 -23.33
N VAL A 105 4.40 2.29 -24.16
CA VAL A 105 4.39 2.44 -25.60
C VAL A 105 3.99 1.12 -26.21
N ASN A 106 2.99 1.15 -27.08
CA ASN A 106 2.51 0.03 -27.86
C ASN A 106 2.81 0.31 -29.34
N TYR A 107 3.39 -0.63 -30.02
CA TYR A 107 3.63 -0.55 -31.44
C TYR A 107 3.10 -1.79 -32.14
N ASP A 108 2.32 -1.59 -33.17
CA ASP A 108 1.75 -2.63 -33.99
C ASP A 108 2.16 -2.37 -35.48
N TYR A 109 2.69 -3.41 -36.10
CA TYR A 109 2.96 -3.39 -37.52
C TYR A 109 2.00 -4.31 -38.27
N ASP A 110 1.15 -3.73 -39.11
CA ASP A 110 0.21 -4.40 -40.02
C ASP A 110 -0.75 -5.39 -39.29
N GLY A 111 -1.01 -5.15 -37.96
CA GLY A 111 -1.78 -6.08 -37.14
C GLY A 111 -1.09 -7.42 -36.86
N ARG A 112 0.13 -7.63 -37.33
CA ARG A 112 0.90 -8.89 -37.26
C ARG A 112 1.92 -8.93 -36.14
N TYR A 113 2.75 -7.89 -36.04
CA TYR A 113 3.85 -7.81 -35.08
C TYR A 113 3.51 -6.76 -34.05
N LEU A 114 3.45 -7.17 -32.79
CA LEU A 114 3.00 -6.37 -31.66
C LEU A 114 4.16 -6.23 -30.68
N PHE A 115 4.50 -5.01 -30.32
CA PHE A 115 5.51 -4.72 -29.30
C PHE A 115 4.94 -3.80 -28.25
N GLU A 116 5.22 -4.07 -26.99
CA GLU A 116 4.87 -3.23 -25.89
C GLU A 116 6.07 -3.06 -24.96
N ALA A 117 6.37 -1.82 -24.60
CA ALA A 117 7.32 -1.50 -23.55
C ALA A 117 6.62 -0.61 -22.54
N SER A 118 6.75 -0.93 -21.26
CA SER A 118 6.25 -0.09 -20.18
C SER A 118 7.27 0.00 -19.04
N ALA A 119 7.19 1.11 -18.32
CA ALA A 119 7.97 1.30 -17.12
C ALA A 119 7.13 2.06 -16.10
N ARG A 120 7.31 1.72 -14.82
CA ARG A 120 6.71 2.40 -13.70
C ARG A 120 7.77 2.70 -12.65
N ALA A 121 7.85 3.96 -12.24
CA ALA A 121 8.69 4.41 -11.14
C ALA A 121 7.79 4.72 -9.95
N ASP A 122 7.90 3.98 -8.86
CA ASP A 122 7.09 4.14 -7.67
C ASP A 122 7.93 4.58 -6.48
N GLY A 123 7.42 5.59 -5.77
CA GLY A 123 7.96 6.08 -4.51
C GLY A 123 6.98 5.84 -3.38
N SER A 124 7.46 5.30 -2.25
CA SER A 124 6.65 5.01 -1.07
C SER A 124 7.22 5.68 0.18
N SER A 125 6.33 6.25 1.00
CA SER A 125 6.70 6.81 2.30
C SER A 125 7.14 5.75 3.33
N ARG A 126 6.91 4.47 3.06
CA ARG A 126 7.37 3.35 3.91
C ARG A 126 8.87 3.22 4.01
N PHE A 127 9.59 3.71 2.98
CA PHE A 127 11.04 3.58 2.88
C PHE A 127 11.75 4.88 3.25
N ALA A 128 12.98 4.74 3.73
CA ALA A 128 13.85 5.87 4.06
C ALA A 128 14.08 6.79 2.83
N PRO A 129 14.33 8.08 3.02
CA PRO A 129 14.44 9.05 1.91
C PRO A 129 15.34 8.63 0.76
N GLY A 130 16.42 7.89 1.02
CA GLY A 130 17.33 7.39 -0.03
C GLY A 130 16.89 6.13 -0.75
N SER A 131 15.87 5.42 -0.26
CA SER A 131 15.44 4.09 -0.73
C SER A 131 13.98 4.05 -1.17
N ARG A 132 13.33 5.21 -1.30
CA ARG A 132 11.89 5.33 -1.59
C ARG A 132 11.50 4.89 -2.98
N TRP A 133 12.36 5.15 -3.97
CA TRP A 133 12.03 5.00 -5.37
C TRP A 133 12.58 3.72 -5.97
N ALA A 134 11.74 3.03 -6.74
CA ALA A 134 12.15 1.90 -7.55
C ALA A 134 11.53 1.98 -8.95
N LEU A 135 12.17 1.34 -9.92
CA LEU A 135 11.76 1.29 -11.31
C LEU A 135 11.42 -0.13 -11.71
N PHE A 136 10.26 -0.32 -12.30
CA PHE A 136 9.70 -1.60 -12.71
C PHE A 136 9.44 -1.59 -14.22
N PRO A 137 10.43 -2.00 -15.05
CA PRO A 137 10.25 -2.12 -16.47
C PRO A 137 9.54 -3.42 -16.85
N SER A 138 8.80 -3.40 -17.98
CA SER A 138 8.27 -4.60 -18.61
C SER A 138 8.26 -4.46 -20.13
N PHE A 139 8.40 -5.60 -20.82
CA PHE A 139 8.41 -5.70 -22.25
C PHE A 139 7.56 -6.87 -22.70
N SER A 140 6.86 -6.72 -23.82
CA SER A 140 6.22 -7.85 -24.47
C SER A 140 6.34 -7.76 -25.99
N ALA A 141 6.42 -8.92 -26.61
CA ALA A 141 6.36 -9.07 -28.06
C ALA A 141 5.29 -10.11 -28.43
N GLY A 142 4.55 -9.83 -29.46
CA GLY A 142 3.50 -10.70 -29.96
C GLY A 142 3.57 -10.85 -31.48
N TRP A 143 3.31 -12.06 -31.96
CA TRP A 143 3.23 -12.35 -33.37
C TRP A 143 1.90 -13.04 -33.67
N ARG A 144 1.09 -12.42 -34.52
CA ARG A 144 -0.14 -13.03 -35.05
C ARG A 144 0.18 -13.87 -36.28
N VAL A 145 0.56 -15.10 -36.04
CA VAL A 145 0.90 -16.06 -37.09
C VAL A 145 -0.26 -16.30 -38.07
N SER A 146 -1.49 -16.21 -37.56
CA SER A 146 -2.71 -16.34 -38.36
C SER A 146 -2.91 -15.25 -39.41
N GLU A 147 -2.21 -14.11 -39.28
CA GLU A 147 -2.28 -13.01 -40.26
C GLU A 147 -1.19 -13.08 -41.33
N GLU A 148 -0.32 -14.09 -41.27
CA GLU A 148 0.68 -14.34 -42.31
C GLU A 148 0.08 -15.06 -43.52
N ASP A 149 0.58 -14.76 -44.70
CA ASP A 149 0.08 -15.34 -45.97
C ASP A 149 0.25 -16.86 -46.01
N PHE A 150 1.32 -17.39 -45.44
CA PHE A 150 1.58 -18.86 -45.36
C PHE A 150 0.57 -19.59 -44.48
N PHE A 151 -0.14 -18.90 -43.60
CA PHE A 151 -1.11 -19.51 -42.68
C PHE A 151 -2.50 -19.69 -43.34
N SER A 152 -2.75 -19.08 -44.50
CA SER A 152 -4.04 -19.09 -45.19
C SER A 152 -4.66 -20.49 -45.36
N PRO A 153 -3.91 -21.56 -45.70
CA PRO A 153 -4.47 -22.92 -45.82
C PRO A 153 -4.99 -23.51 -44.50
N VAL A 154 -4.50 -23.01 -43.37
CA VAL A 154 -4.83 -23.53 -42.04
C VAL A 154 -5.98 -22.73 -41.39
N LYS A 155 -6.27 -21.50 -41.86
CA LYS A 155 -7.34 -20.63 -41.34
C LYS A 155 -8.72 -21.29 -41.18
N PRO A 156 -9.17 -22.20 -42.08
CA PRO A 156 -10.48 -22.85 -41.92
C PRO A 156 -10.57 -23.75 -40.67
N VAL A 157 -9.43 -24.28 -40.19
CA VAL A 157 -9.35 -25.15 -39.01
C VAL A 157 -8.96 -24.36 -37.77
N MET A 158 -8.02 -23.43 -37.91
CA MET A 158 -7.51 -22.59 -36.84
C MET A 158 -7.56 -21.13 -37.28
N SER A 159 -8.59 -20.41 -36.88
CA SER A 159 -8.86 -19.05 -37.32
C SER A 159 -7.95 -17.99 -36.70
N ASN A 160 -7.38 -18.27 -35.52
CA ASN A 160 -6.48 -17.33 -34.81
C ASN A 160 -5.35 -18.08 -34.09
N LEU A 161 -4.11 -17.75 -34.45
CA LEU A 161 -2.90 -18.19 -33.75
C LEU A 161 -2.03 -16.97 -33.45
N LYS A 162 -1.83 -16.71 -32.16
CA LYS A 162 -0.96 -15.62 -31.65
C LYS A 162 0.07 -16.20 -30.68
N LEU A 163 1.32 -15.94 -30.96
CA LEU A 163 2.41 -16.19 -30.01
C LEU A 163 2.73 -14.92 -29.25
N ARG A 164 2.97 -15.03 -27.95
CA ARG A 164 3.35 -13.89 -27.12
C ARG A 164 4.46 -14.28 -26.14
N LEU A 165 5.45 -13.41 -26.03
CA LEU A 165 6.50 -13.46 -25.02
C LEU A 165 6.46 -12.18 -24.22
N SER A 166 6.59 -12.27 -22.89
CA SER A 166 6.65 -11.10 -22.01
C SER A 166 7.65 -11.33 -20.88
N ALA A 167 8.32 -10.26 -20.49
CA ALA A 167 9.23 -10.23 -19.34
C ALA A 167 9.09 -8.88 -18.64
N GLY A 168 9.20 -8.88 -17.31
CA GLY A 168 9.10 -7.64 -16.52
C GLY A 168 9.41 -7.89 -15.06
N SER A 169 9.64 -6.81 -14.32
CA SER A 169 9.77 -6.83 -12.87
C SER A 169 8.54 -6.20 -12.22
N LEU A 170 8.20 -6.68 -11.04
CA LEU A 170 7.13 -6.17 -10.19
C LEU A 170 7.73 -5.82 -8.84
N GLY A 171 7.29 -4.71 -8.26
CA GLY A 171 7.71 -4.28 -6.93
C GLY A 171 6.71 -4.66 -5.85
N ASN A 172 7.23 -5.11 -4.71
CA ASN A 172 6.46 -5.32 -3.50
C ASN A 172 6.96 -4.34 -2.42
N GLN A 173 6.02 -3.60 -1.80
CA GLN A 173 6.28 -2.69 -0.68
C GLN A 173 5.73 -3.22 0.65
N GLN A 174 5.29 -4.47 0.70
CA GLN A 174 4.66 -5.04 1.88
C GLN A 174 5.73 -5.41 2.91
N ILE A 175 5.95 -4.52 3.86
CA ILE A 175 6.84 -4.69 5.00
C ILE A 175 6.05 -4.51 6.30
N THR A 176 6.56 -5.08 7.39
CA THR A 176 5.96 -4.91 8.71
C THR A 176 6.09 -3.46 9.18
N GLY A 177 4.98 -2.85 9.59
CA GLY A 177 4.93 -1.47 10.05
C GLY A 177 4.79 -0.42 8.94
N TYR A 178 4.53 0.83 9.34
CA TYR A 178 4.32 1.94 8.41
C TYR A 178 5.60 2.71 8.10
N TYR A 179 6.49 2.85 9.07
CA TYR A 179 7.76 3.60 8.97
C TYR A 179 8.89 2.84 9.67
N PRO A 180 9.24 1.62 9.19
CA PRO A 180 10.18 0.76 9.91
C PRO A 180 11.62 1.29 9.94
N TYR A 181 11.90 2.40 9.25
CA TYR A 181 13.19 3.08 9.26
C TYR A 181 13.32 4.16 10.35
N ILE A 182 12.23 4.46 11.07
CA ILE A 182 12.23 5.40 12.18
C ILE A 182 12.49 4.64 13.46
N SER A 183 13.58 4.96 14.16
CA SER A 183 13.83 4.45 15.50
C SER A 183 12.94 5.19 16.49
N GLU A 184 12.17 4.46 17.27
CA GLU A 184 11.34 5.03 18.33
C GLU A 184 12.07 4.90 19.67
N VAL A 185 11.96 5.93 20.49
CA VAL A 185 12.42 5.90 21.88
C VAL A 185 11.21 5.61 22.75
N THR A 186 11.20 4.46 23.42
CA THR A 186 10.15 4.11 24.37
C THR A 186 10.64 4.34 25.79
N THR A 187 9.76 4.89 26.63
CA THR A 187 10.03 5.00 28.07
C THR A 187 9.57 3.73 28.77
N ASP A 188 10.46 3.11 29.54
CA ASP A 188 10.12 1.95 30.35
C ASP A 188 9.57 2.42 31.70
N SER A 189 8.25 2.24 31.90
CA SER A 189 7.58 2.61 33.15
C SER A 189 7.96 1.72 34.33
N GLN A 190 8.59 0.58 34.08
CA GLN A 190 9.07 -0.36 35.11
C GLN A 190 10.47 0.00 35.59
N MET A 191 11.26 0.66 34.74
CA MET A 191 12.59 1.13 35.10
C MET A 191 12.55 2.61 35.45
N THR A 192 12.48 2.92 36.75
CA THR A 192 12.46 4.28 37.25
C THR A 192 13.66 4.53 38.15
N TYR A 193 14.27 5.72 38.02
CA TYR A 193 15.20 6.27 38.97
C TYR A 193 14.44 7.29 39.82
N THR A 194 14.54 7.17 41.14
CA THR A 194 13.94 8.15 42.07
C THR A 194 15.05 9.06 42.59
N PHE A 195 14.91 10.35 42.36
CA PHE A 195 15.83 11.37 42.88
C PHE A 195 15.62 11.54 44.38
N ASP A 196 16.58 12.18 45.05
CA ASP A 196 16.54 12.43 46.51
C ASP A 196 15.36 13.32 46.96
N ASP A 197 14.78 14.10 46.04
CA ASP A 197 13.57 14.93 46.25
C ASP A 197 12.26 14.13 46.06
N GLY A 198 12.34 12.85 45.70
CA GLY A 198 11.21 11.97 45.48
C GLY A 198 10.66 12.02 44.05
N GLU A 199 11.21 12.86 43.15
CA GLU A 199 10.84 12.82 41.71
C GLU A 199 11.32 11.55 41.04
N LYS A 200 10.54 11.06 40.09
CA LYS A 200 10.84 9.87 39.32
C LYS A 200 11.20 10.20 37.88
N ALA A 201 12.36 9.75 37.44
CA ALA A 201 12.73 9.73 36.04
C ALA A 201 12.52 8.32 35.45
N TYR A 202 12.08 8.26 34.23
CA TYR A 202 11.90 7.02 33.48
C TYR A 202 13.09 6.80 32.55
N TYR A 203 13.55 5.56 32.46
CA TYR A 203 14.59 5.21 31.49
C TYR A 203 13.99 5.20 30.09
N ALA A 204 14.69 5.86 29.19
CA ALA A 204 14.41 5.77 27.76
C ALA A 204 15.22 4.62 27.15
N LYS A 205 14.57 3.78 26.38
CA LYS A 205 15.19 2.69 25.64
C LYS A 205 14.94 2.89 24.15
N ASP A 206 16.01 2.79 23.36
CA ASP A 206 15.88 2.70 21.91
C ASP A 206 15.21 1.38 21.55
N THR A 207 14.29 1.42 20.60
CA THR A 207 13.79 0.22 19.96
C THR A 207 14.89 -0.45 19.12
N ASP A 208 14.69 -1.70 18.73
CA ASP A 208 15.66 -2.45 17.94
C ASP A 208 16.18 -1.66 16.74
N PRO A 209 17.48 -1.80 16.40
CA PRO A 209 18.07 -1.05 15.29
C PRO A 209 17.33 -1.35 14.00
N VAL A 210 16.87 -0.30 13.36
CA VAL A 210 16.12 -0.37 12.11
C VAL A 210 17.08 -0.50 10.94
N SER A 211 16.80 -1.42 10.03
CA SER A 211 17.59 -1.55 8.81
C SER A 211 17.40 -0.34 7.90
N SER A 212 18.44 0.49 7.77
CA SER A 212 18.46 1.60 6.81
C SER A 212 18.46 1.16 5.34
N GLY A 213 18.64 -0.14 5.08
CA GLY A 213 18.67 -0.74 3.76
C GLY A 213 17.33 -1.29 3.26
N LEU A 214 16.23 -1.08 4.00
CA LEU A 214 14.90 -1.49 3.54
C LEU A 214 14.49 -0.71 2.29
N THR A 215 14.17 -1.45 1.24
CA THR A 215 13.72 -0.94 -0.06
C THR A 215 12.69 -1.90 -0.68
N TRP A 216 12.24 -1.58 -1.87
CA TRP A 216 11.35 -2.43 -2.65
C TRP A 216 11.94 -3.83 -2.87
N GLU A 217 11.12 -4.85 -2.75
CA GLU A 217 11.44 -6.22 -3.21
C GLU A 217 11.04 -6.35 -4.69
N THR A 218 11.90 -6.97 -5.49
CA THR A 218 11.68 -7.19 -6.93
C THR A 218 11.86 -8.65 -7.30
#